data_7314cb180d17a9b24f639400c404a7c4
#
_entry.id   7314cb180d17a9b24f639400c404a7c4
#
_cell.length_a   1.000
_cell.length_b   1.000
_cell.length_c   1.000
_cell.angle_alpha   90.00
_cell.angle_beta   90.00
_cell.angle_gamma   90.00
#
_symmetry.space_group_name_H-M   'P 1'
#
loop_
_entity.id
_entity.type
_entity.pdbx_description
1 polymer ?
#
loop_
_entity_poly.entity_id
_entity_poly.type
_entity_poly.pdbx_seq_one_letter_code
_entity_poly.pdbx_strand_id
1 'polypeptide(L)'
;PHTITVTATDAAGNVGNDTAVVTVDTTAPGVSFTDASTNDTTPALTGTIDDPTATVVVTVDGVDYPAVNNGDGTWTLADNTLPSLIDGPHTVSVTATDPAGNVSLPATGTVTISSSSILAFDNTDHAVLS
;
A
#
# COMPACT_ATOMS: atom_id res chain seq x y z
N PRO A 1 15.09 14.94 -16.72
CA PRO A 1 16.11 14.12 -17.34
C PRO A 1 17.45 14.84 -17.38
N HIS A 2 18.51 14.06 -17.30
CA HIS A 2 19.88 14.56 -17.38
C HIS A 2 20.60 13.83 -18.51
N THR A 3 21.29 14.61 -19.35
CA THR A 3 22.08 14.06 -20.44
C THR A 3 23.51 13.87 -19.97
N ILE A 4 24.04 12.65 -20.14
CA ILE A 4 25.41 12.31 -19.81
C ILE A 4 26.17 12.09 -21.12
N THR A 5 27.32 12.75 -21.25
CA THR A 5 28.22 12.58 -22.42
C THR A 5 29.51 11.97 -21.94
N VAL A 6 29.92 10.88 -22.56
CA VAL A 6 31.19 10.22 -22.30
C VAL A 6 32.04 10.34 -23.55
N THR A 7 33.28 10.84 -23.38
CA THR A 7 34.22 11.01 -24.46
C THR A 7 35.47 10.19 -24.15
N ALA A 8 35.92 9.41 -25.10
CA ALA A 8 37.17 8.66 -25.00
C ALA A 8 38.07 8.99 -26.18
N THR A 9 39.35 9.17 -25.92
CA THR A 9 40.38 9.45 -26.94
C THR A 9 41.45 8.38 -26.86
N ASP A 10 41.78 7.73 -27.98
CA ASP A 10 42.88 6.74 -28.03
C ASP A 10 44.24 7.44 -28.19
N ALA A 11 45.31 6.65 -28.14
CA ALA A 11 46.65 7.17 -28.24
C ALA A 11 46.98 7.78 -29.63
N ALA A 12 46.18 7.46 -30.64
CA ALA A 12 46.32 8.01 -31.99
C ALA A 12 45.48 9.28 -32.19
N GLY A 13 44.77 9.76 -31.15
CA GLY A 13 43.95 10.94 -31.22
C GLY A 13 42.51 10.72 -31.73
N ASN A 14 42.10 9.49 -31.89
CA ASN A 14 40.72 9.16 -32.28
C ASN A 14 39.82 9.40 -31.09
N VAL A 15 38.70 10.11 -31.32
CA VAL A 15 37.75 10.49 -30.28
C VAL A 15 36.42 9.76 -30.53
N GLY A 16 35.93 9.08 -29.51
CA GLY A 16 34.59 8.47 -29.51
C GLY A 16 33.72 9.17 -28.50
N ASN A 17 32.45 9.37 -28.82
CA ASN A 17 31.45 9.93 -27.94
C ASN A 17 30.30 8.98 -27.74
N ASP A 18 29.79 8.98 -26.55
CA ASP A 18 28.54 8.29 -26.24
C ASP A 18 27.69 9.19 -25.36
N THR A 19 26.41 9.17 -25.58
CA THR A 19 25.46 9.98 -24.81
C THR A 19 24.32 9.10 -24.29
N ALA A 20 23.90 9.38 -23.06
CA ALA A 20 22.78 8.72 -22.42
C ALA A 20 21.94 9.73 -21.68
N VAL A 21 20.65 9.44 -21.52
CA VAL A 21 19.77 10.25 -20.73
C VAL A 21 19.44 9.49 -19.45
N VAL A 22 19.69 10.12 -18.31
CA VAL A 22 19.30 9.61 -17.00
C VAL A 22 18.12 10.43 -16.50
N THR A 23 17.02 9.76 -16.21
CA THR A 23 15.86 10.39 -15.63
C THR A 23 15.92 10.24 -14.11
N VAL A 24 15.90 11.38 -13.40
CA VAL A 24 15.86 11.40 -11.95
C VAL A 24 14.42 11.65 -11.52
N ASP A 25 13.82 10.67 -10.82
CA ASP A 25 12.49 10.75 -10.25
C ASP A 25 12.64 10.93 -8.74
N THR A 26 12.22 12.09 -8.23
CA THR A 26 12.25 12.42 -6.80
C THR A 26 10.84 12.53 -6.22
N THR A 27 9.81 12.23 -7.01
CA THR A 27 8.42 12.34 -6.59
C THR A 27 7.93 10.98 -6.08
N ALA A 28 7.60 10.92 -4.80
CA ALA A 28 7.00 9.73 -4.22
C ALA A 28 5.56 9.57 -4.69
N PRO A 29 5.05 8.32 -4.79
CA PRO A 29 3.65 8.09 -5.13
C PRO A 29 2.72 8.62 -4.04
N GLY A 30 1.50 8.99 -4.42
CA GLY A 30 0.43 9.33 -3.50
C GLY A 30 -0.45 8.12 -3.26
N VAL A 31 -0.75 7.83 -2.01
CA VAL A 31 -1.54 6.67 -1.62
C VAL A 31 -2.57 7.11 -0.58
N SER A 32 -3.73 6.47 -0.56
CA SER A 32 -4.77 6.74 0.43
C SER A 32 -5.40 5.47 0.95
N PHE A 33 -5.95 5.56 2.16
CA PHE A 33 -6.80 4.56 2.77
C PHE A 33 -7.92 5.27 3.51
N THR A 34 -9.13 4.74 3.41
CA THR A 34 -10.30 5.27 4.11
C THR A 34 -10.71 4.30 5.21
N ASP A 35 -11.02 4.83 6.38
CA ASP A 35 -11.50 4.04 7.51
C ASP A 35 -12.64 3.12 7.10
N ALA A 36 -12.64 1.92 7.62
CA ALA A 36 -13.63 0.91 7.29
C ALA A 36 -14.14 0.21 8.55
N SER A 37 -15.36 -0.27 8.48
CA SER A 37 -15.96 -1.12 9.52
C SER A 37 -16.53 -2.35 8.86
N THR A 38 -16.31 -3.51 9.44
CA THR A 38 -16.74 -4.77 8.86
C THR A 38 -16.95 -5.83 9.93
N ASN A 39 -17.76 -6.83 9.64
CA ASN A 39 -17.90 -8.02 10.46
C ASN A 39 -17.00 -9.18 10.00
N ASP A 40 -16.21 -8.97 8.95
CA ASP A 40 -15.25 -9.94 8.46
C ASP A 40 -13.95 -9.81 9.25
N THR A 41 -13.52 -10.86 9.94
CA THR A 41 -12.30 -10.84 10.75
C THR A 41 -11.03 -10.90 9.92
N THR A 42 -11.13 -11.19 8.63
CA THR A 42 -10.03 -11.22 7.68
C THR A 42 -10.35 -10.35 6.46
N PRO A 43 -10.63 -9.04 6.66
CA PRO A 43 -11.24 -8.23 5.61
C PRO A 43 -10.28 -7.94 4.47
N ALA A 44 -10.84 -7.73 3.28
CA ALA A 44 -10.14 -7.08 2.19
C ALA A 44 -10.04 -5.58 2.48
N LEU A 45 -8.90 -4.99 2.14
CA LEU A 45 -8.69 -3.55 2.27
C LEU A 45 -8.41 -2.95 0.89
N THR A 46 -8.81 -1.71 0.70
CA THR A 46 -8.60 -1.04 -0.58
C THR A 46 -8.38 0.46 -0.36
N GLY A 47 -7.79 1.10 -1.34
CA GLY A 47 -7.59 2.53 -1.35
C GLY A 47 -7.14 3.00 -2.72
N THR A 48 -6.60 4.20 -2.80
CA THR A 48 -6.14 4.79 -4.06
C THR A 48 -4.62 4.89 -4.10
N ILE A 49 -4.10 4.87 -5.31
CA ILE A 49 -2.68 5.01 -5.61
C ILE A 49 -2.54 5.74 -6.94
N ASP A 50 -1.74 6.78 -7.01
CA ASP A 50 -1.59 7.58 -8.23
C ASP A 50 -0.54 7.05 -9.21
N ASP A 51 0.28 6.10 -8.78
CA ASP A 51 1.33 5.50 -9.62
C ASP A 51 1.01 4.02 -9.87
N PRO A 52 0.62 3.64 -11.11
CA PRO A 52 0.27 2.25 -11.42
C PRO A 52 1.46 1.29 -11.36
N THR A 53 2.69 1.80 -11.23
CA THR A 53 3.90 0.98 -11.18
C THR A 53 4.46 0.85 -9.76
N ALA A 54 3.89 1.54 -8.78
CA ALA A 54 4.37 1.50 -7.40
C ALA A 54 4.04 0.18 -6.71
N THR A 55 4.91 -0.20 -5.78
CA THR A 55 4.65 -1.33 -4.88
C THR A 55 3.94 -0.83 -3.64
N VAL A 56 2.85 -1.47 -3.25
CA VAL A 56 2.03 -1.07 -2.12
C VAL A 56 2.21 -2.05 -0.97
N VAL A 57 2.46 -1.53 0.23
CA VAL A 57 2.57 -2.31 1.46
C VAL A 57 1.56 -1.77 2.46
N VAL A 58 0.77 -2.67 3.03
CA VAL A 58 -0.21 -2.37 4.07
C VAL A 58 0.31 -2.90 5.39
N THR A 59 0.33 -2.06 6.40
CA THR A 59 0.72 -2.45 7.76
C THR A 59 -0.53 -2.43 8.65
N VAL A 60 -0.84 -3.56 9.25
CA VAL A 60 -1.96 -3.70 10.19
C VAL A 60 -1.41 -4.18 11.52
N ASP A 61 -1.67 -3.43 12.58
CA ASP A 61 -1.19 -3.71 13.94
C ASP A 61 0.32 -3.95 14.00
N GLY A 62 1.07 -3.24 13.15
CA GLY A 62 2.54 -3.33 13.11
C GLY A 62 3.09 -4.45 12.25
N VAL A 63 2.26 -5.18 11.52
CA VAL A 63 2.68 -6.26 10.62
C VAL A 63 2.44 -5.86 9.17
N ASP A 64 3.44 -6.04 8.32
CA ASP A 64 3.40 -5.66 6.92
C ASP A 64 2.80 -6.76 6.05
N TYR A 65 1.95 -6.36 5.09
CA TYR A 65 1.35 -7.26 4.11
C TYR A 65 1.50 -6.63 2.72
N PRO A 66 1.90 -7.41 1.71
CA PRO A 66 1.95 -6.88 0.34
C PRO A 66 0.54 -6.76 -0.23
N ALA A 67 0.23 -5.59 -0.77
CA ALA A 67 -1.03 -5.36 -1.47
C ALA A 67 -0.81 -5.37 -2.99
N VAL A 68 -1.90 -5.49 -3.73
CA VAL A 68 -1.87 -5.48 -5.19
C VAL A 68 -2.18 -4.06 -5.68
N ASN A 69 -1.30 -3.51 -6.51
CA ASN A 69 -1.59 -2.30 -7.26
C ASN A 69 -2.36 -2.71 -8.52
N ASN A 70 -3.62 -2.30 -8.60
CA ASN A 70 -4.51 -2.75 -9.66
C ASN A 70 -4.21 -2.09 -11.02
N GLY A 71 -3.40 -1.03 -11.02
CA GLY A 71 -3.03 -0.33 -12.26
C GLY A 71 -4.09 0.63 -12.78
N ASP A 72 -5.17 0.81 -12.06
CA ASP A 72 -6.30 1.69 -12.43
C ASP A 72 -6.50 2.87 -11.48
N GLY A 73 -5.53 3.11 -10.60
CA GLY A 73 -5.63 4.14 -9.57
C GLY A 73 -6.06 3.61 -8.21
N THR A 74 -6.21 2.31 -8.06
CA THR A 74 -6.58 1.66 -6.80
C THR A 74 -5.60 0.55 -6.42
N TRP A 75 -5.55 0.24 -5.12
CA TRP A 75 -4.83 -0.91 -4.60
C TRP A 75 -5.80 -1.77 -3.79
N THR A 76 -5.50 -3.06 -3.66
CA THR A 76 -6.31 -4.00 -2.91
C THR A 76 -5.42 -4.96 -2.13
N LEU A 77 -5.73 -5.13 -0.85
CA LEU A 77 -5.26 -6.26 -0.05
C LEU A 77 -6.37 -7.30 -0.06
N ALA A 78 -6.09 -8.46 -0.62
CA ALA A 78 -7.11 -9.48 -0.86
C ALA A 78 -7.74 -9.97 0.44
N ASP A 79 -9.02 -10.34 0.36
CA ASP A 79 -9.72 -10.98 1.47
C ASP A 79 -8.96 -12.23 1.93
N ASN A 80 -8.96 -12.49 3.23
CA ASN A 80 -8.24 -13.60 3.86
C ASN A 80 -6.70 -13.51 3.80
N THR A 81 -6.13 -12.39 3.42
CA THR A 81 -4.68 -12.14 3.53
C THR A 81 -4.28 -11.85 4.97
N LEU A 82 -5.12 -11.10 5.69
CA LEU A 82 -4.87 -10.79 7.09
C LEU A 82 -5.18 -12.00 7.96
N PRO A 83 -4.48 -12.13 9.11
CA PRO A 83 -4.91 -13.09 10.12
C PRO A 83 -6.27 -12.67 10.70
N SER A 84 -6.92 -13.59 11.40
CA SER A 84 -8.18 -13.27 12.07
C SER A 84 -7.95 -12.15 13.10
N LEU A 85 -8.63 -11.03 12.90
CA LEU A 85 -8.54 -9.87 13.77
C LEU A 85 -9.59 -9.95 14.86
N ILE A 86 -9.22 -9.49 16.06
CA ILE A 86 -10.18 -9.41 17.15
C ILE A 86 -11.12 -8.21 16.96
N ASP A 87 -12.25 -8.24 17.62
CA ASP A 87 -13.19 -7.11 17.60
C ASP A 87 -12.52 -5.85 18.13
N GLY A 88 -12.85 -4.72 17.52
CA GLY A 88 -12.35 -3.42 17.90
C GLY A 88 -11.56 -2.75 16.77
N PRO A 89 -11.01 -1.56 17.03
CA PRO A 89 -10.26 -0.82 16.04
C PRO A 89 -8.84 -1.40 15.84
N HIS A 90 -8.40 -1.44 14.57
CA HIS A 90 -7.04 -1.83 14.20
C HIS A 90 -6.43 -0.72 13.35
N THR A 91 -5.23 -0.30 13.69
CA THR A 91 -4.52 0.73 12.96
C THR A 91 -4.00 0.18 11.63
N VAL A 92 -4.29 0.91 10.57
CA VAL A 92 -3.83 0.58 9.21
C VAL A 92 -2.94 1.72 8.71
N SER A 93 -1.81 1.36 8.15
CA SER A 93 -0.89 2.28 7.51
C SER A 93 -0.53 1.73 6.13
N VAL A 94 -0.55 2.56 5.11
CA VAL A 94 -0.27 2.15 3.74
C VAL A 94 0.87 2.99 3.20
N THR A 95 1.88 2.36 2.64
CA THR A 95 2.98 3.02 1.96
C THR A 95 3.11 2.48 0.55
N ALA A 96 3.62 3.31 -0.35
CA ALA A 96 3.91 2.90 -1.71
C ALA A 96 5.31 3.34 -2.08
N THR A 97 5.99 2.51 -2.85
CA THR A 97 7.35 2.77 -3.33
C THR A 97 7.35 2.69 -4.84
N ASP A 98 7.84 3.73 -5.51
CA ASP A 98 7.93 3.74 -6.96
C ASP A 98 9.17 2.97 -7.46
N PRO A 99 9.30 2.73 -8.77
CA PRO A 99 10.46 2.00 -9.30
C PRO A 99 11.79 2.70 -9.08
N ALA A 100 11.78 4.01 -8.83
CA ALA A 100 12.99 4.78 -8.52
C ALA A 100 13.39 4.68 -7.04
N GLY A 101 12.58 4.04 -6.19
CA GLY A 101 12.84 3.86 -4.77
C GLY A 101 12.26 4.95 -3.87
N ASN A 102 11.46 5.87 -4.42
CA ASN A 102 10.81 6.89 -3.60
C ASN A 102 9.64 6.29 -2.83
N VAL A 103 9.61 6.51 -1.53
CA VAL A 103 8.59 5.95 -0.63
C VAL A 103 7.61 7.05 -0.25
N SER A 104 6.31 6.76 -0.35
CA SER A 104 5.26 7.70 0.03
C SER A 104 5.25 7.97 1.53
N LEU A 105 4.66 9.10 1.92
CA LEU A 105 4.21 9.26 3.29
C LEU A 105 3.14 8.21 3.58
N PRO A 106 3.10 7.65 4.82
CA PRO A 106 2.08 6.65 5.14
C PRO A 106 0.69 7.28 5.13
N ALA A 107 -0.25 6.61 4.45
CA ALA A 107 -1.67 6.89 4.58
C ALA A 107 -2.19 6.05 5.75
N THR A 108 -2.76 6.70 6.74
CA THR A 108 -3.20 6.04 7.97
C THR A 108 -4.72 6.05 8.08
N GLY A 109 -5.24 5.01 8.70
CA GLY A 109 -6.66 4.89 8.98
C GLY A 109 -6.90 3.76 9.97
N THR A 110 -8.17 3.42 10.14
CA THR A 110 -8.59 2.40 11.09
C THR A 110 -9.58 1.46 10.43
N VAL A 111 -9.38 0.16 10.60
CA VAL A 111 -10.40 -0.83 10.31
C VAL A 111 -10.97 -1.32 11.63
N THR A 112 -12.28 -1.25 11.78
CA THR A 112 -12.98 -1.67 12.98
C THR A 112 -13.69 -2.99 12.71
N ILE A 113 -13.40 -3.99 13.52
CA ILE A 113 -13.99 -5.31 13.41
C ILE A 113 -15.14 -5.43 14.41
N SER A 114 -16.29 -5.85 13.91
CA SER A 114 -17.49 -6.11 14.71
C SER A 114 -18.01 -7.48 14.32
N SER A 115 -17.29 -8.53 14.66
CA SER A 115 -17.60 -9.89 14.25
C SER A 115 -18.65 -10.54 15.13
N SER A 116 -18.90 -10.03 16.35
CA SER A 116 -19.93 -10.52 17.21
C SER A 116 -21.29 -10.08 16.66
N SER A 117 -21.95 -10.96 15.98
CA SER A 117 -23.33 -10.74 15.68
C SER A 117 -24.11 -11.04 16.94
N ILE A 118 -24.81 -10.09 17.37
CA ILE A 118 -25.61 -10.24 18.54
C ILE A 118 -26.97 -10.78 18.16
N LEU A 119 -27.24 -11.62 18.73
CA LEU A 119 -28.36 -12.02 18.42
C LEU A 119 -29.21 -11.98 19.47
N ALA A 120 -28.62 -11.52 19.60
CA ALA A 120 -29.11 -11.29 20.07
C ALA A 120 -29.59 -11.57 20.77
N PHE A 121 -29.27 -11.39 21.25
CA PHE A 121 -29.91 -11.56 21.96
C PHE A 121 -30.09 -11.61 22.57
N ASP A 122 -30.02 -11.44 22.88
CA ASP A 122 -30.48 -11.48 23.59
C ASP A 122 -30.60 -11.72 24.11
N ASN A 123 -30.50 -11.76 24.51
CA ASN A 123 -31.08 -11.92 25.20
C ASN A 123 -31.19 -12.00 25.59
N THR A 124 -31.06 -12.10 25.67
CA THR A 124 -31.58 -12.18 26.21
C THR A 124 -31.56 -12.32 26.44
N ASP A 125 -31.40 -12.45 26.67
CA ASP A 125 -31.83 -12.62 27.04
C ASP A 125 -31.71 -12.71 27.11
N HIS A 126 -31.50 -13.03 27.45
CA HIS A 126 -31.89 -13.26 27.79
C HIS A 126 -31.64 -13.30 27.82
N ALA A 127 -31.34 -13.02 27.43
CA ALA A 127 -31.55 -13.10 27.57
C ALA A 127 -31.16 -13.23 27.58
N VAL A 128 -30.95 -13.37 27.79
CA VAL A 128 -31.15 -13.43 27.80
C VAL A 128 -30.78 -13.49 27.77
N LEU A 129 -30.25 -13.46 28.03
CA LEU A 129 -30.56 -13.51 28.08
C LEU A 129 -30.49 -13.60 28.18
N SER A 130 -30.18 -13.57 28.26
CA SER A 130 -30.53 -13.53 28.32
C SER A 130 -30.64 -13.75 28.58
#